data_7427bf51b46d5b5ad60f124b2f6ffb12
#
_entry.id   7427bf51b46d5b5ad60f124b2f6ffb12
#
_cell.length_a   1.000
_cell.length_b   1.000
_cell.length_c   1.000
_cell.angle_alpha   90.00
_cell.angle_beta   90.00
_cell.angle_gamma   90.00
#
_symmetry.space_group_name_H-M   'P 1'
#
loop_
_entity.id
_entity.type
_entity.pdbx_description
1 polymer ?
#
loop_
_entity_poly.entity_id
_entity_poly.type
_entity_poly.pdbx_seq_one_letter_code
_entity_poly.pdbx_strand_id
1 'polypeptide(L)'
;FKFFELSYLTVFLIGGVVCMASAVIGFGGFKTLPHGIVQRTGIVLRGRYWLYYALTFIAGARRQIFTVFAGVLLVEKFNIRIEDMVALLLLNEVLNMAFAPLVGQFIKRFGEGRTLVIEYAGLIPIFILYGLVTTPWLAIALFILDHLFFKLAFAMKTYFQKIADPEDMASTAAVAFTINHIAAVGVPFVFGLIWLVSPAAVFFAGAGMAVGSLVLSLLIPRHPVAGNESRLGTWFPQAKSKTASV
;
A
#
# COMPACT_ATOMS: atom_id res chain seq x y z
N PHE A 1 26.68 -3.86 7.65
CA PHE A 1 27.80 -4.32 6.83
C PHE A 1 29.06 -4.63 7.63
N LYS A 2 29.25 -4.06 8.81
CA LYS A 2 30.37 -4.39 9.71
C LYS A 2 30.44 -5.88 10.15
N PHE A 3 29.31 -6.61 10.08
CA PHE A 3 29.28 -8.03 10.45
C PHE A 3 29.98 -8.95 9.45
N PHE A 4 30.10 -8.56 8.17
CA PHE A 4 30.69 -9.40 7.13
C PHE A 4 31.86 -8.75 6.40
N GLU A 5 32.35 -7.55 6.82
CA GLU A 5 33.39 -6.77 6.16
C GLU A 5 33.23 -6.63 4.62
N LEU A 6 31.95 -6.70 4.14
CA LEU A 6 31.67 -6.62 2.72
C LEU A 6 31.80 -5.19 2.22
N SER A 7 32.52 -5.01 1.13
CA SER A 7 32.57 -3.72 0.45
C SER A 7 31.24 -3.39 -0.21
N TYR A 8 30.93 -2.10 -0.37
CA TYR A 8 29.74 -1.66 -1.11
C TYR A 8 29.67 -2.28 -2.52
N LEU A 9 30.81 -2.36 -3.21
CA LEU A 9 30.93 -2.99 -4.52
C LEU A 9 30.43 -4.44 -4.51
N THR A 10 30.88 -5.23 -3.51
CA THR A 10 30.47 -6.64 -3.35
C THR A 10 28.97 -6.77 -3.16
N VAL A 11 28.36 -5.90 -2.34
CA VAL A 11 26.91 -5.91 -2.10
C VAL A 11 26.14 -5.59 -3.37
N PHE A 12 26.56 -4.57 -4.14
CA PHE A 12 25.92 -4.22 -5.42
C PHE A 12 26.10 -5.31 -6.47
N LEU A 13 27.26 -5.98 -6.54
CA LEU A 13 27.50 -7.09 -7.45
C LEU A 13 26.60 -8.29 -7.12
N ILE A 14 26.48 -8.66 -5.83
CA ILE A 14 25.58 -9.74 -5.40
C ILE A 14 24.13 -9.39 -5.77
N GLY A 15 23.68 -8.18 -5.47
CA GLY A 15 22.34 -7.71 -5.84
C GLY A 15 22.11 -7.76 -7.33
N GLY A 16 23.06 -7.31 -8.15
CA GLY A 16 22.99 -7.36 -9.61
C GLY A 16 22.93 -8.79 -10.15
N VAL A 17 23.70 -9.71 -9.61
CA VAL A 17 23.66 -11.14 -9.99
C VAL A 17 22.31 -11.77 -9.64
N VAL A 18 21.77 -11.49 -8.46
CA VAL A 18 20.42 -11.98 -8.05
C VAL A 18 19.33 -11.43 -8.97
N CYS A 19 19.39 -10.14 -9.32
CA CYS A 19 18.45 -9.54 -10.28
C CYS A 19 18.56 -10.19 -11.66
N MET A 20 19.77 -10.41 -12.18
CA MET A 20 19.99 -11.07 -13.46
C MET A 20 19.50 -12.51 -13.45
N ALA A 21 19.79 -13.28 -12.40
CA ALA A 21 19.29 -14.65 -12.26
C ALA A 21 17.76 -14.69 -12.24
N SER A 22 17.12 -13.79 -11.49
CA SER A 22 15.66 -13.66 -11.46
C SER A 22 15.07 -13.31 -12.84
N ALA A 23 15.73 -12.43 -13.60
CA ALA A 23 15.30 -12.09 -14.95
C ALA A 23 15.41 -13.30 -15.89
N VAL A 24 16.52 -14.03 -15.85
CA VAL A 24 16.73 -15.24 -16.69
C VAL A 24 15.68 -16.31 -16.38
N ILE A 25 15.40 -16.55 -15.07
CA ILE A 25 14.35 -17.50 -14.66
C ILE A 25 12.98 -17.01 -15.14
N GLY A 26 12.71 -15.71 -15.06
CA GLY A 26 11.48 -15.11 -15.57
C GLY A 26 11.31 -15.30 -17.06
N PHE A 27 12.33 -14.98 -17.86
CA PHE A 27 12.27 -15.16 -19.31
C PHE A 27 12.16 -16.64 -19.74
N GLY A 28 12.83 -17.56 -19.05
CA GLY A 28 12.79 -18.99 -19.36
C GLY A 28 11.55 -19.73 -18.84
N GLY A 29 10.95 -19.25 -17.76
CA GLY A 29 9.81 -19.88 -17.08
C GLY A 29 8.44 -19.45 -17.59
N PHE A 30 8.32 -18.25 -18.15
CA PHE A 30 7.05 -17.79 -18.73
C PHE A 30 6.88 -18.34 -20.15
N LYS A 31 6.20 -19.48 -20.27
CA LYS A 31 5.57 -19.85 -21.53
C LYS A 31 4.61 -18.72 -21.92
N THR A 32 4.67 -18.26 -23.16
CA THR A 32 3.69 -17.32 -23.73
C THR A 32 2.29 -17.84 -23.41
N LEU A 33 1.62 -17.18 -22.47
CA LEU A 33 0.23 -17.49 -22.18
C LEU A 33 -0.58 -17.24 -23.45
N PRO A 34 -1.57 -18.10 -23.79
CA PRO A 34 -2.42 -17.86 -24.95
C PRO A 34 -3.06 -16.49 -24.81
N HIS A 35 -3.23 -15.80 -25.95
CA HIS A 35 -3.69 -14.42 -26.06
C HIS A 35 -4.82 -14.14 -25.07
N GLY A 36 -4.49 -13.42 -24.00
CA GLY A 36 -5.44 -12.98 -22.99
C GLY A 36 -6.37 -11.90 -23.54
N ILE A 37 -7.28 -11.46 -22.71
CA ILE A 37 -8.19 -10.36 -23.03
C ILE A 37 -7.35 -9.13 -23.44
N VAL A 38 -7.67 -8.55 -24.59
CA VAL A 38 -6.99 -7.36 -25.11
C VAL A 38 -7.19 -6.23 -24.12
N GLN A 39 -6.10 -5.75 -23.55
CA GLN A 39 -6.13 -4.65 -22.58
C GLN A 39 -6.27 -3.31 -23.32
N ARG A 40 -7.00 -2.38 -22.73
CA ARG A 40 -7.10 -1.01 -23.23
C ARG A 40 -5.77 -0.29 -23.04
N THR A 41 -5.27 0.31 -24.11
CA THR A 41 -3.95 0.98 -24.13
C THR A 41 -3.97 2.43 -23.64
N GLY A 42 -5.16 3.03 -23.47
CA GLY A 42 -5.31 4.41 -22.97
C GLY A 42 -5.49 4.50 -21.46
N ILE A 43 -5.31 5.72 -20.92
CA ILE A 43 -5.66 6.02 -19.52
C ILE A 43 -7.19 5.88 -19.38
N VAL A 44 -7.63 4.93 -18.58
CA VAL A 44 -9.05 4.70 -18.31
C VAL A 44 -9.36 5.12 -16.88
N LEU A 45 -10.03 6.28 -16.74
CA LEU A 45 -10.53 6.76 -15.47
C LEU A 45 -12.06 6.58 -15.44
N ARG A 46 -12.52 5.48 -14.85
CA ARG A 46 -13.95 5.22 -14.77
C ARG A 46 -14.54 5.70 -13.45
N GLY A 47 -15.59 6.48 -13.50
CA GLY A 47 -16.30 6.97 -12.32
C GLY A 47 -16.82 5.88 -11.39
N ARG A 48 -17.09 4.67 -11.90
CA ARG A 48 -17.53 3.54 -11.07
C ARG A 48 -16.41 3.01 -10.14
N TYR A 49 -15.12 3.25 -10.46
CA TYR A 49 -13.99 2.86 -9.61
C TYR A 49 -13.56 3.97 -8.63
N TRP A 50 -14.37 5.02 -8.46
CA TRP A 50 -14.05 6.17 -7.61
C TRP A 50 -13.62 5.79 -6.19
N LEU A 51 -14.30 4.81 -5.59
CA LEU A 51 -14.00 4.35 -4.23
C LEU A 51 -12.61 3.71 -4.17
N TYR A 52 -12.26 2.92 -5.17
CA TYR A 52 -10.93 2.33 -5.29
C TYR A 52 -9.85 3.43 -5.44
N TYR A 53 -10.08 4.44 -6.28
CA TYR A 53 -9.12 5.54 -6.45
C TYR A 53 -8.97 6.37 -5.17
N ALA A 54 -10.07 6.68 -4.49
CA ALA A 54 -10.04 7.42 -3.23
C ALA A 54 -9.28 6.65 -2.14
N LEU A 55 -9.56 5.36 -1.97
CA LEU A 55 -8.84 4.49 -1.05
C LEU A 55 -7.36 4.38 -1.41
N THR A 56 -7.03 4.24 -2.70
CA THR A 56 -5.64 4.16 -3.19
C THR A 56 -4.88 5.45 -2.89
N PHE A 57 -5.50 6.62 -3.10
CA PHE A 57 -4.87 7.91 -2.82
C PHE A 57 -4.56 8.07 -1.33
N ILE A 58 -5.57 7.85 -0.46
CA ILE A 58 -5.39 8.02 0.98
C ILE A 58 -4.42 6.96 1.54
N ALA A 59 -4.47 5.73 1.04
CA ALA A 59 -3.53 4.68 1.45
C ALA A 59 -2.10 5.01 1.01
N GLY A 60 -1.92 5.56 -0.20
CA GLY A 60 -0.63 6.03 -0.70
C GLY A 60 -0.07 7.18 0.13
N ALA A 61 -0.92 8.17 0.45
CA ALA A 61 -0.56 9.31 1.29
C ALA A 61 -0.13 8.85 2.70
N ARG A 62 -0.94 8.04 3.35
CA ARG A 62 -0.66 7.49 4.67
C ARG A 62 0.62 6.65 4.70
N ARG A 63 0.86 5.86 3.65
CA ARG A 63 2.10 5.10 3.51
C ARG A 63 3.34 5.98 3.57
N GLN A 64 3.31 7.16 2.96
CA GLN A 64 4.45 8.07 2.99
C GLN A 64 4.71 8.62 4.39
N ILE A 65 3.65 8.92 5.17
CA ILE A 65 3.80 9.34 6.57
C ILE A 65 4.56 8.26 7.34
N PHE A 66 4.16 7.01 7.20
CA PHE A 66 4.80 5.90 7.87
C PHE A 66 6.23 5.64 7.35
N THR A 67 6.41 5.49 6.05
CA THR A 67 7.70 5.08 5.46
C THR A 67 8.79 6.12 5.73
N VAL A 68 8.46 7.41 5.67
CA VAL A 68 9.42 8.50 5.87
C VAL A 68 9.49 8.89 7.35
N PHE A 69 8.36 9.33 7.92
CA PHE A 69 8.37 10.02 9.22
C PHE A 69 8.48 9.08 10.42
N ALA A 70 8.02 7.83 10.33
CA ALA A 70 8.28 6.88 11.41
C ALA A 70 9.77 6.52 11.49
N GLY A 71 10.44 6.35 10.35
CA GLY A 71 11.89 6.16 10.30
C GLY A 71 12.65 7.37 10.86
N VAL A 72 12.28 8.58 10.44
CA VAL A 72 12.87 9.83 10.95
C VAL A 72 12.64 9.97 12.46
N LEU A 73 11.44 9.64 12.95
CA LEU A 73 11.15 9.66 14.41
C LEU A 73 12.09 8.76 15.20
N LEU A 74 12.33 7.54 14.71
CA LEU A 74 13.22 6.57 15.37
C LEU A 74 14.64 7.08 15.43
N VAL A 75 15.14 7.69 14.37
CA VAL A 75 16.51 8.21 14.29
C VAL A 75 16.66 9.54 15.06
N GLU A 76 15.80 10.53 14.83
CA GLU A 76 15.95 11.86 15.41
C GLU A 76 15.56 11.93 16.88
N LYS A 77 14.42 11.33 17.26
CA LYS A 77 13.90 11.42 18.63
C LYS A 77 14.54 10.41 19.58
N PHE A 78 14.81 9.19 19.06
CA PHE A 78 15.28 8.09 19.89
C PHE A 78 16.75 7.70 19.66
N ASN A 79 17.45 8.41 18.75
CA ASN A 79 18.85 8.16 18.41
C ASN A 79 19.14 6.70 18.03
N ILE A 80 18.17 6.03 17.37
CA ILE A 80 18.37 4.69 16.86
C ILE A 80 19.36 4.76 15.71
N ARG A 81 20.41 3.92 15.78
CA ARG A 81 21.46 3.92 14.77
C ARG A 81 20.91 3.42 13.43
N ILE A 82 21.51 3.88 12.35
CA ILE A 82 21.10 3.49 10.99
C ILE A 82 21.22 1.97 10.79
N GLU A 83 22.22 1.33 11.40
CA GLU A 83 22.41 -0.12 11.35
C GLU A 83 21.21 -0.87 11.99
N ASP A 84 20.72 -0.37 13.12
CA ASP A 84 19.57 -0.95 13.83
C ASP A 84 18.27 -0.72 13.03
N MET A 85 18.14 0.42 12.33
CA MET A 85 17.04 0.66 11.39
C MET A 85 17.03 -0.31 10.21
N VAL A 86 18.20 -0.60 9.64
CA VAL A 86 18.31 -1.61 8.57
C VAL A 86 17.92 -2.99 9.10
N ALA A 87 18.34 -3.35 10.31
CA ALA A 87 17.96 -4.62 10.94
C ALA A 87 16.43 -4.70 11.17
N LEU A 88 15.78 -3.60 11.61
CA LEU A 88 14.33 -3.52 11.76
C LEU A 88 13.59 -3.68 10.42
N LEU A 89 14.09 -3.05 9.36
CA LEU A 89 13.53 -3.21 8.01
C LEU A 89 13.65 -4.66 7.54
N LEU A 90 14.82 -5.30 7.72
CA LEU A 90 15.00 -6.71 7.38
C LEU A 90 14.07 -7.62 8.19
N LEU A 91 13.96 -7.38 9.50
CA LEU A 91 13.01 -8.11 10.35
C LEU A 91 11.58 -7.99 9.82
N ASN A 92 11.16 -6.78 9.45
CA ASN A 92 9.84 -6.56 8.87
C ASN A 92 9.64 -7.34 7.56
N GLU A 93 10.67 -7.42 6.68
CA GLU A 93 10.56 -8.22 5.46
C GLU A 93 10.47 -9.74 5.75
N VAL A 94 11.20 -10.25 6.74
CA VAL A 94 11.08 -11.64 7.18
C VAL A 94 9.68 -11.92 7.74
N LEU A 95 9.17 -11.05 8.61
CA LEU A 95 7.81 -11.15 9.14
C LEU A 95 6.77 -11.08 8.02
N ASN A 96 6.94 -10.18 7.06
CA ASN A 96 6.08 -10.08 5.89
C ASN A 96 6.01 -11.37 5.08
N MET A 97 7.15 -12.00 4.84
CA MET A 97 7.22 -13.27 4.13
C MET A 97 6.50 -14.38 4.92
N ALA A 98 6.71 -14.44 6.23
CA ALA A 98 6.08 -15.43 7.11
C ALA A 98 4.55 -15.23 7.20
N PHE A 99 4.08 -13.99 7.27
CA PHE A 99 2.65 -13.66 7.41
C PHE A 99 1.88 -13.56 6.08
N ALA A 100 2.56 -13.49 4.93
CA ALA A 100 1.91 -13.36 3.62
C ALA A 100 0.81 -14.43 3.35
N PRO A 101 1.02 -15.74 3.62
CA PRO A 101 -0.03 -16.73 3.42
C PRO A 101 -1.22 -16.54 4.37
N LEU A 102 -0.98 -16.04 5.58
CA LEU A 102 -2.03 -15.75 6.55
C LEU A 102 -2.91 -14.58 6.10
N VAL A 103 -2.31 -13.54 5.52
CA VAL A 103 -3.05 -12.41 4.93
C VAL A 103 -4.00 -12.90 3.83
N GLY A 104 -3.53 -13.77 2.93
CA GLY A 104 -4.38 -14.36 1.89
C GLY A 104 -5.55 -15.16 2.46
N GLN A 105 -5.31 -15.99 3.49
CA GLN A 105 -6.37 -16.74 4.18
C GLN A 105 -7.35 -15.80 4.90
N PHE A 106 -6.84 -14.75 5.52
CA PHE A 106 -7.63 -13.74 6.21
C PHE A 106 -8.61 -13.03 5.26
N ILE A 107 -8.12 -12.60 4.10
CA ILE A 107 -8.95 -11.98 3.06
C ILE A 107 -10.02 -12.95 2.55
N LYS A 108 -9.66 -14.23 2.32
CA LYS A 108 -10.62 -15.26 1.91
C LYS A 108 -11.73 -15.49 2.94
N ARG A 109 -11.37 -15.45 4.24
CA ARG A 109 -12.32 -15.73 5.33
C ARG A 109 -13.23 -14.54 5.64
N PHE A 110 -12.71 -13.34 5.68
CA PHE A 110 -13.44 -12.14 6.12
C PHE A 110 -13.95 -11.27 4.97
N GLY A 111 -13.40 -11.44 3.78
CA GLY A 111 -13.66 -10.61 2.61
C GLY A 111 -12.87 -9.29 2.62
N GLU A 112 -12.80 -8.63 1.46
CA GLU A 112 -11.98 -7.45 1.24
C GLU A 112 -12.37 -6.26 2.13
N GLY A 113 -13.68 -5.95 2.18
CA GLY A 113 -14.17 -4.79 2.93
C GLY A 113 -13.89 -4.90 4.43
N ARG A 114 -14.15 -6.07 5.05
CA ARG A 114 -13.86 -6.26 6.48
C ARG A 114 -12.38 -6.26 6.78
N THR A 115 -11.56 -6.83 5.90
CA THR A 115 -10.09 -6.82 6.03
C THR A 115 -9.56 -5.39 6.06
N LEU A 116 -10.03 -4.53 5.17
CA LEU A 116 -9.64 -3.11 5.14
C LEU A 116 -10.15 -2.35 6.36
N VAL A 117 -11.37 -2.65 6.83
CA VAL A 117 -11.88 -2.08 8.10
C VAL A 117 -10.96 -2.43 9.28
N ILE A 118 -10.52 -3.68 9.38
CA ILE A 118 -9.63 -4.13 10.46
C ILE A 118 -8.25 -3.46 10.32
N GLU A 119 -7.70 -3.35 9.10
CA GLU A 119 -6.48 -2.61 8.83
C GLU A 119 -6.56 -1.18 9.37
N TYR A 120 -7.58 -0.44 8.92
CA TYR A 120 -7.68 0.99 9.25
C TYR A 120 -8.01 1.21 10.72
N ALA A 121 -8.87 0.38 11.31
CA ALA A 121 -9.15 0.41 12.74
C ALA A 121 -7.91 0.14 13.60
N GLY A 122 -7.00 -0.74 13.15
CA GLY A 122 -5.73 -1.00 13.82
C GLY A 122 -4.71 0.12 13.61
N LEU A 123 -4.68 0.76 12.44
CA LEU A 123 -3.74 1.83 12.13
C LEU A 123 -4.06 3.15 12.86
N ILE A 124 -5.34 3.44 13.17
CA ILE A 124 -5.73 4.65 13.91
C ILE A 124 -4.98 4.75 15.25
N PRO A 125 -5.08 3.77 16.17
CA PRO A 125 -4.36 3.84 17.45
C PRO A 125 -2.84 3.82 17.25
N ILE A 126 -2.30 3.13 16.26
CA ILE A 126 -0.87 3.12 15.96
C ILE A 126 -0.37 4.54 15.64
N PHE A 127 -1.04 5.26 14.76
CA PHE A 127 -0.68 6.64 14.44
C PHE A 127 -0.85 7.59 15.62
N ILE A 128 -1.91 7.44 16.42
CA ILE A 128 -2.10 8.25 17.64
C ILE A 128 -0.95 7.98 18.62
N LEU A 129 -0.59 6.72 18.82
CA LEU A 129 0.51 6.36 19.72
C LEU A 129 1.86 6.86 19.22
N TYR A 130 2.11 6.89 17.90
CA TYR A 130 3.31 7.52 17.35
C TYR A 130 3.41 9.01 17.70
N GLY A 131 2.29 9.74 17.67
CA GLY A 131 2.25 11.14 18.08
C GLY A 131 2.56 11.37 19.57
N LEU A 132 2.28 10.36 20.41
CA LEU A 132 2.41 10.43 21.86
C LEU A 132 3.63 9.66 22.41
N VAL A 133 4.32 8.87 21.58
CA VAL A 133 5.38 7.95 22.04
C VAL A 133 6.55 8.70 22.68
N THR A 134 6.96 8.22 23.85
CA THR A 134 8.08 8.78 24.62
C THR A 134 9.22 7.79 24.83
N THR A 135 8.99 6.50 24.56
CA THR A 135 9.98 5.45 24.80
C THR A 135 10.39 4.77 23.49
N PRO A 136 11.69 4.47 23.29
CA PRO A 136 12.18 3.86 22.05
C PRO A 136 11.57 2.48 21.79
N TRP A 137 11.38 1.67 22.82
CA TRP A 137 10.81 0.34 22.69
C TRP A 137 9.37 0.34 22.15
N LEU A 138 8.57 1.29 22.61
CA LEU A 138 7.21 1.45 22.09
C LEU A 138 7.25 1.91 20.62
N ALA A 139 8.16 2.82 20.27
CA ALA A 139 8.31 3.29 18.91
C ALA A 139 8.72 2.14 17.95
N ILE A 140 9.63 1.26 18.36
CA ILE A 140 10.02 0.05 17.61
C ILE A 140 8.84 -0.91 17.48
N ALA A 141 8.09 -1.16 18.55
CA ALA A 141 6.92 -2.03 18.51
C ALA A 141 5.85 -1.49 17.55
N LEU A 142 5.59 -0.18 17.58
CA LEU A 142 4.67 0.48 16.66
C LEU A 142 5.16 0.34 15.20
N PHE A 143 6.47 0.46 14.96
CA PHE A 143 7.07 0.30 13.63
C PHE A 143 6.84 -1.10 13.06
N ILE A 144 6.95 -2.13 13.87
CA ILE A 144 6.67 -3.52 13.47
C ILE A 144 5.16 -3.73 13.25
N LEU A 145 4.32 -3.26 14.18
CA LEU A 145 2.88 -3.41 14.09
C LEU A 145 2.30 -2.72 12.86
N ASP A 146 2.75 -1.51 12.55
CA ASP A 146 2.29 -0.78 11.38
C ASP A 146 2.60 -1.54 10.08
N HIS A 147 3.82 -2.09 9.95
CA HIS A 147 4.18 -2.95 8.81
C HIS A 147 3.27 -4.17 8.67
N LEU A 148 2.91 -4.81 9.77
CA LEU A 148 2.02 -5.97 9.75
C LEU A 148 0.60 -5.59 9.32
N PHE A 149 0.03 -4.52 9.88
CA PHE A 149 -1.29 -4.04 9.49
C PHE A 149 -1.33 -3.59 8.04
N PHE A 150 -0.28 -2.91 7.57
CA PHE A 150 -0.18 -2.44 6.19
C PHE A 150 -0.25 -3.56 5.16
N LYS A 151 0.12 -4.80 5.51
CA LYS A 151 -0.02 -5.94 4.59
C LYS A 151 -1.47 -6.31 4.29
N LEU A 152 -2.40 -5.97 5.17
CA LEU A 152 -3.83 -6.16 4.90
C LEU A 152 -4.33 -5.27 3.75
N ALA A 153 -3.62 -4.20 3.39
CA ALA A 153 -3.86 -3.39 2.19
C ALA A 153 -3.84 -4.20 0.89
N PHE A 154 -3.30 -5.43 0.90
CA PHE A 154 -3.41 -6.35 -0.23
C PHE A 154 -4.88 -6.63 -0.61
N ALA A 155 -5.80 -6.54 0.36
CA ALA A 155 -7.24 -6.65 0.13
C ALA A 155 -7.76 -5.60 -0.86
N MET A 156 -7.09 -4.44 -1.01
CA MET A 156 -7.46 -3.44 -1.99
C MET A 156 -7.20 -3.91 -3.43
N LYS A 157 -6.12 -4.66 -3.66
CA LYS A 157 -5.83 -5.26 -4.96
C LYS A 157 -6.86 -6.33 -5.32
N THR A 158 -7.22 -7.20 -4.38
CA THR A 158 -8.22 -8.24 -4.61
C THR A 158 -9.63 -7.65 -4.77
N TYR A 159 -9.95 -6.57 -4.04
CA TYR A 159 -11.17 -5.80 -4.25
C TYR A 159 -11.26 -5.27 -5.68
N PHE A 160 -10.20 -4.61 -6.16
CA PHE A 160 -10.17 -4.09 -7.52
C PHE A 160 -10.31 -5.20 -8.57
N GLN A 161 -9.60 -6.33 -8.41
CA GLN A 161 -9.70 -7.48 -9.31
C GLN A 161 -11.12 -8.04 -9.43
N LYS A 162 -11.95 -7.90 -8.40
CA LYS A 162 -13.35 -8.37 -8.41
C LYS A 162 -14.32 -7.40 -9.11
N ILE A 163 -14.03 -6.10 -9.04
CA ILE A 163 -14.93 -5.06 -9.58
C ILE A 163 -14.56 -4.59 -10.98
N ALA A 164 -13.30 -4.79 -11.39
CA ALA A 164 -12.80 -4.28 -12.65
C ALA A 164 -13.27 -5.14 -13.83
N ASP A 165 -13.57 -4.46 -14.94
CA ASP A 165 -13.67 -5.15 -16.22
C ASP A 165 -12.29 -5.70 -16.61
N PRO A 166 -12.23 -6.93 -17.11
CA PRO A 166 -10.96 -7.54 -17.48
C PRO A 166 -10.13 -6.71 -18.46
N GLU A 167 -10.76 -5.94 -19.35
CA GLU A 167 -10.10 -5.05 -20.32
C GLU A 167 -9.47 -3.81 -19.68
N ASP A 168 -9.98 -3.37 -18.51
CA ASP A 168 -9.56 -2.16 -17.81
C ASP A 168 -8.44 -2.42 -16.78
N MET A 169 -8.08 -3.68 -16.53
CA MET A 169 -7.16 -4.08 -15.47
C MET A 169 -5.80 -3.37 -15.55
N ALA A 170 -5.15 -3.41 -16.72
CA ALA A 170 -3.83 -2.83 -16.90
C ALA A 170 -3.86 -1.30 -16.84
N SER A 171 -4.84 -0.67 -17.51
CA SER A 171 -4.94 0.79 -17.54
C SER A 171 -5.30 1.38 -16.18
N THR A 172 -6.17 0.74 -15.42
CA THR A 172 -6.51 1.20 -14.06
C THR A 172 -5.37 0.93 -13.07
N ALA A 173 -4.61 -0.16 -13.25
CA ALA A 173 -3.40 -0.38 -12.46
C ALA A 173 -2.36 0.74 -12.70
N ALA A 174 -2.20 1.21 -13.93
CA ALA A 174 -1.36 2.37 -14.26
C ALA A 174 -1.86 3.66 -13.60
N VAL A 175 -3.17 3.90 -13.60
CA VAL A 175 -3.79 5.04 -12.88
C VAL A 175 -3.50 4.95 -11.38
N ALA A 176 -3.72 3.79 -10.77
CA ALA A 176 -3.43 3.58 -9.35
C ALA A 176 -1.94 3.80 -9.02
N PHE A 177 -1.05 3.35 -9.89
CA PHE A 177 0.39 3.61 -9.77
C PHE A 177 0.69 5.12 -9.79
N THR A 178 0.11 5.86 -10.74
CA THR A 178 0.25 7.32 -10.84
C THR A 178 -0.27 8.02 -9.58
N ILE A 179 -1.45 7.64 -9.08
CA ILE A 179 -2.02 8.18 -7.84
C ILE A 179 -1.06 7.98 -6.66
N ASN A 180 -0.50 6.78 -6.51
CA ASN A 180 0.47 6.50 -5.46
C ASN A 180 1.75 7.35 -5.58
N HIS A 181 2.23 7.61 -6.80
CA HIS A 181 3.42 8.43 -7.02
C HIS A 181 3.16 9.92 -6.76
N ILE A 182 1.99 10.44 -7.12
CA ILE A 182 1.58 11.79 -6.74
C ILE A 182 1.60 11.94 -5.21
N ALA A 183 1.02 10.98 -4.50
CA ALA A 183 1.07 10.96 -3.04
C ALA A 183 2.52 10.85 -2.51
N ALA A 184 3.36 10.03 -3.16
CA ALA A 184 4.75 9.82 -2.75
C ALA A 184 5.63 11.07 -2.86
N VAL A 185 5.30 11.99 -3.75
CA VAL A 185 6.02 13.28 -3.91
C VAL A 185 5.38 14.37 -3.05
N GLY A 186 4.06 14.52 -3.14
CA GLY A 186 3.35 15.62 -2.49
C GLY A 186 3.31 15.52 -0.96
N VAL A 187 3.10 14.31 -0.45
CA VAL A 187 2.94 14.10 0.99
C VAL A 187 4.23 14.39 1.77
N PRO A 188 5.42 13.85 1.42
CA PRO A 188 6.65 14.18 2.13
C PRO A 188 6.98 15.67 2.12
N PHE A 189 6.66 16.37 1.02
CA PHE A 189 6.86 17.80 0.95
C PHE A 189 5.99 18.57 1.96
N VAL A 190 4.68 18.36 1.92
CA VAL A 190 3.73 19.05 2.82
C VAL A 190 3.96 18.64 4.28
N PHE A 191 4.09 17.36 4.54
CA PHE A 191 4.27 16.86 5.90
C PHE A 191 5.68 17.13 6.46
N GLY A 192 6.68 17.30 5.59
CA GLY A 192 8.00 17.78 5.99
C GLY A 192 7.94 19.17 6.61
N LEU A 193 7.15 20.08 6.03
CA LEU A 193 6.92 21.40 6.61
C LEU A 193 6.19 21.33 7.98
N ILE A 194 5.21 20.43 8.09
CA ILE A 194 4.50 20.21 9.36
C ILE A 194 5.45 19.59 10.40
N TRP A 195 6.33 18.69 9.99
CA TRP A 195 7.33 18.07 10.86
C TRP A 195 8.23 19.08 11.55
N LEU A 196 8.66 20.11 10.84
CA LEU A 196 9.49 21.17 11.40
C LEU A 196 8.81 21.95 12.54
N VAL A 197 7.48 21.97 12.55
CA VAL A 197 6.68 22.64 13.60
C VAL A 197 6.28 21.66 14.69
N SER A 198 5.81 20.48 14.31
CA SER A 198 5.32 19.46 15.25
C SER A 198 5.36 18.08 14.64
N PRO A 199 6.33 17.22 15.01
CA PRO A 199 6.36 15.82 14.59
C PRO A 199 5.07 15.06 14.95
N ALA A 200 4.48 15.33 16.12
CA ALA A 200 3.24 14.70 16.53
C ALA A 200 2.06 15.00 15.60
N ALA A 201 1.99 16.23 15.06
CA ALA A 201 0.92 16.64 14.15
C ALA A 201 0.91 15.82 12.86
N VAL A 202 2.07 15.39 12.36
CA VAL A 202 2.20 14.51 11.19
C VAL A 202 1.50 13.17 11.45
N PHE A 203 1.72 12.57 12.61
CA PHE A 203 1.09 11.30 12.98
C PHE A 203 -0.40 11.45 13.26
N PHE A 204 -0.84 12.53 13.91
CA PHE A 204 -2.27 12.79 14.08
C PHE A 204 -3.00 13.01 12.76
N ALA A 205 -2.36 13.66 11.78
CA ALA A 205 -2.90 13.77 10.44
C ALA A 205 -2.97 12.38 9.75
N GLY A 206 -1.96 11.50 9.98
CA GLY A 206 -2.00 10.10 9.59
C GLY A 206 -3.16 9.33 10.18
N ALA A 207 -3.45 9.55 11.47
CA ALA A 207 -4.63 8.99 12.15
C ALA A 207 -5.94 9.49 11.50
N GLY A 208 -6.03 10.78 11.19
CA GLY A 208 -7.17 11.36 10.47
C GLY A 208 -7.37 10.73 9.09
N MET A 209 -6.29 10.51 8.33
CA MET A 209 -6.34 9.79 7.06
C MET A 209 -6.79 8.33 7.23
N ALA A 210 -6.38 7.66 8.32
CA ALA A 210 -6.82 6.30 8.62
C ALA A 210 -8.32 6.26 8.94
N VAL A 211 -8.85 7.26 9.67
CA VAL A 211 -10.29 7.41 9.89
C VAL A 211 -11.03 7.62 8.57
N GLY A 212 -10.53 8.49 7.69
CA GLY A 212 -11.11 8.69 6.36
C GLY A 212 -11.13 7.38 5.54
N SER A 213 -10.03 6.62 5.56
CA SER A 213 -9.95 5.30 4.92
C SER A 213 -10.94 4.31 5.53
N LEU A 214 -11.11 4.32 6.87
CA LEU A 214 -12.08 3.48 7.56
C LEU A 214 -13.50 3.77 7.10
N VAL A 215 -13.88 5.04 7.05
CA VAL A 215 -15.22 5.45 6.58
C VAL A 215 -15.44 5.00 5.12
N LEU A 216 -14.47 5.22 4.25
CA LEU A 216 -14.56 4.77 2.85
C LEU A 216 -14.63 3.24 2.73
N SER A 217 -13.90 2.51 3.57
CA SER A 217 -13.92 1.03 3.52
C SER A 217 -15.27 0.44 3.92
N LEU A 218 -16.05 1.15 4.74
CA LEU A 218 -17.43 0.75 5.07
C LEU A 218 -18.38 0.80 3.87
N LEU A 219 -18.02 1.57 2.82
CA LEU A 219 -18.77 1.66 1.57
C LEU A 219 -18.51 0.48 0.63
N ILE A 220 -17.53 -0.38 0.92
CA ILE A 220 -17.28 -1.59 0.14
C ILE A 220 -18.41 -2.58 0.38
N PRO A 221 -19.07 -3.11 -0.68
CA PRO A 221 -20.09 -4.14 -0.55
C PRO A 221 -19.54 -5.44 0.06
N ARG A 222 -20.42 -6.25 0.65
CA ARG A 222 -20.01 -7.59 1.16
C ARG A 222 -19.53 -8.52 0.05
N HIS A 223 -20.09 -8.39 -1.13
CA HIS A 223 -19.76 -9.16 -2.33
C HIS A 223 -19.47 -8.17 -3.46
N PRO A 224 -18.23 -7.62 -3.51
CA PRO A 224 -17.85 -6.70 -4.58
C PRO A 224 -17.74 -7.46 -5.90
N VAL A 225 -18.44 -6.98 -6.91
CA VAL A 225 -18.41 -7.48 -8.29
C VAL A 225 -18.61 -6.32 -9.25
N ALA A 226 -18.34 -6.54 -10.54
CA ALA A 226 -18.67 -5.55 -11.57
C ALA A 226 -20.16 -5.21 -11.53
N GLY A 227 -20.49 -3.93 -11.43
CA GLY A 227 -21.86 -3.42 -11.25
C GLY A 227 -22.27 -3.22 -9.78
N ASN A 228 -21.52 -3.73 -8.81
CA ASN A 228 -21.71 -3.54 -7.38
C ASN A 228 -20.40 -3.18 -6.71
N GLU A 229 -19.76 -2.10 -7.19
CA GLU A 229 -18.45 -1.65 -6.75
C GLU A 229 -18.50 -0.92 -5.40
N SER A 230 -19.58 -0.18 -5.15
CA SER A 230 -19.76 0.63 -3.94
C SER A 230 -21.22 0.60 -3.47
N ARG A 231 -21.44 0.68 -2.16
CA ARG A 231 -22.78 0.81 -1.58
C ARG A 231 -23.48 2.11 -1.94
N LEU A 232 -22.74 3.16 -2.33
CA LEU A 232 -23.30 4.44 -2.77
C LEU A 232 -23.57 4.49 -4.28
N GLY A 233 -23.31 3.40 -5.01
CA GLY A 233 -23.42 3.36 -6.46
C GLY A 233 -22.32 4.15 -7.18
N THR A 234 -22.56 4.52 -8.43
CA THR A 234 -21.59 5.27 -9.25
C THR A 234 -21.75 6.77 -9.00
N TRP A 235 -20.68 7.45 -8.59
CA TRP A 235 -20.68 8.92 -8.40
C TRP A 235 -20.80 9.70 -9.71
N PHE A 236 -20.38 9.11 -10.83
CA PHE A 236 -20.49 9.71 -12.16
C PHE A 236 -21.43 8.91 -13.06
N PRO A 237 -22.29 9.58 -13.85
CA PRO A 237 -23.17 8.89 -14.81
C PRO A 237 -22.29 8.10 -15.78
N GLN A 238 -22.61 6.83 -15.93
CA GLN A 238 -21.95 5.99 -16.94
C GLN A 238 -22.26 6.53 -18.32
N ALA A 239 -21.23 6.84 -19.12
CA ALA A 239 -21.42 6.95 -20.55
C ALA A 239 -21.99 5.60 -21.01
N LYS A 240 -23.25 5.60 -21.48
CA LYS A 240 -23.92 4.40 -22.01
C LYS A 240 -22.97 3.75 -23.03
N SER A 241 -22.50 2.55 -22.73
CA SER A 241 -21.87 1.70 -23.73
C SER A 241 -22.85 1.62 -24.90
N LYS A 242 -22.46 2.16 -26.06
CA LYS A 242 -23.16 1.85 -27.30
C LYS A 242 -22.91 0.38 -27.54
N THR A 243 -23.87 -0.47 -27.17
CA THR A 243 -24.00 -1.81 -27.71
C THR A 243 -24.08 -1.62 -29.21
N ALA A 244 -22.99 -1.95 -29.91
CA ALA A 244 -23.00 -2.10 -31.34
C ALA A 244 -23.93 -3.29 -31.65
N SER A 245 -25.14 -2.96 -32.07
CA SER A 245 -26.01 -3.87 -32.80
C SER A 245 -25.36 -4.07 -34.18
N VAL A 246 -24.87 -5.26 -34.43
CA VAL A 246 -24.71 -5.85 -35.76
C VAL A 246 -25.27 -7.25 -35.68
#